data_39125b7484cc825bf9770b4e7136d681
#
_entry.id   39125b7484cc825bf9770b4e7136d681
#
_cell.length_a   1.000
_cell.length_b   1.000
_cell.length_c   1.000
_cell.angle_alpha   90.00
_cell.angle_beta   90.00
_cell.angle_gamma   90.00
#
_symmetry.space_group_name_H-M   'P 1'
#
loop_
_entity.id
_entity.type
_entity.pdbx_description
1 polymer ?
#
loop_
_entity_poly.entity_id
_entity_poly.type
_entity_poly.pdbx_seq_one_letter_code
_entity_poly.pdbx_strand_id
1 'polypeptide(L)'
;VSDSATNAEIQHKTFHLKLLRDFIHQAQQQPPFIDDQCPQEDLEFLQALEALPAAQSQEDFAHRGQQLMCRVVAAYPQLMPLLHRDLLWFFGGDCLHYMPDEEIARFQELDERRHQALAEGREFSYERERANLLGLH
;
A
#
# COMPACT_ATOMS: atom_id res chain seq x y z
N VAL A 1 17.43 -12.07 18.41
CA VAL A 1 17.73 -10.76 17.82
C VAL A 1 17.21 -10.70 16.40
N SER A 2 17.68 -11.59 15.54
CA SER A 2 17.24 -11.62 14.14
C SER A 2 15.77 -12.01 14.00
N ASP A 3 15.22 -12.80 14.94
CA ASP A 3 13.83 -13.27 14.84
C ASP A 3 12.82 -12.13 15.03
N SER A 4 13.06 -11.23 15.98
CA SER A 4 12.17 -10.09 16.21
C SER A 4 12.18 -9.13 15.03
N ALA A 5 13.38 -8.85 14.47
CA ALA A 5 13.52 -7.99 13.29
C ALA A 5 12.82 -8.61 12.07
N THR A 6 13.05 -9.91 11.84
CA THR A 6 12.44 -10.64 10.74
C THR A 6 10.92 -10.67 10.87
N ASN A 7 10.40 -10.92 12.07
CA ASN A 7 8.96 -10.94 12.32
C ASN A 7 8.33 -9.58 12.09
N ALA A 8 8.99 -8.50 12.50
CA ALA A 8 8.49 -7.15 12.28
C ALA A 8 8.44 -6.78 10.80
N GLU A 9 9.45 -7.18 10.03
CA GLU A 9 9.48 -6.95 8.59
C GLU A 9 8.41 -7.75 7.88
N ILE A 10 8.22 -9.01 8.25
CA ILE A 10 7.17 -9.86 7.71
C ILE A 10 5.80 -9.26 8.04
N GLN A 11 5.60 -8.81 9.26
CA GLN A 11 4.36 -8.20 9.71
C GLN A 11 4.02 -6.94 8.88
N HIS A 12 5.02 -6.08 8.68
CA HIS A 12 4.87 -4.86 7.88
C HIS A 12 4.47 -5.17 6.45
N LYS A 13 5.18 -6.10 5.82
CA LYS A 13 4.91 -6.50 4.44
C LYS A 13 3.56 -7.17 4.31
N THR A 14 3.23 -8.09 5.21
CA THR A 14 1.95 -8.81 5.21
C THR A 14 0.77 -7.85 5.35
N PHE A 15 0.89 -6.85 6.23
CA PHE A 15 -0.13 -5.84 6.41
C PHE A 15 -0.41 -5.10 5.12
N HIS A 16 0.64 -4.63 4.44
CA HIS A 16 0.47 -3.85 3.21
C HIS A 16 -0.02 -4.70 2.04
N LEU A 17 0.42 -5.95 1.95
CA LEU A 17 -0.07 -6.87 0.92
C LEU A 17 -1.55 -7.18 1.13
N LYS A 18 -2.00 -7.28 2.38
CA LYS A 18 -3.42 -7.47 2.67
C LYS A 18 -4.23 -6.27 2.21
N LEU A 19 -3.76 -5.05 2.51
CA LEU A 19 -4.42 -3.83 2.02
C LEU A 19 -4.48 -3.80 0.50
N LEU A 20 -3.42 -4.21 -0.16
CA LEU A 20 -3.36 -4.26 -1.61
C LEU A 20 -4.38 -5.24 -2.17
N ARG A 21 -4.45 -6.45 -1.62
CA ARG A 21 -5.42 -7.46 -2.06
C ARG A 21 -6.86 -7.01 -1.82
N ASP A 22 -7.13 -6.39 -0.68
CA ASP A 22 -8.45 -5.86 -0.37
C ASP A 22 -8.83 -4.76 -1.38
N PHE A 23 -7.89 -3.88 -1.70
CA PHE A 23 -8.11 -2.83 -2.69
C PHE A 23 -8.43 -3.43 -4.07
N ILE A 24 -7.67 -4.42 -4.50
CA ILE A 24 -7.88 -5.10 -5.78
C ILE A 24 -9.28 -5.71 -5.83
N HIS A 25 -9.65 -6.41 -4.75
CA HIS A 25 -10.97 -7.06 -4.67
C HIS A 25 -12.09 -6.03 -4.80
N GLN A 26 -11.98 -4.90 -4.11
CA GLN A 26 -12.98 -3.85 -4.18
C GLN A 26 -13.00 -3.17 -5.55
N ALA A 27 -11.83 -2.96 -6.17
CA ALA A 27 -11.74 -2.36 -7.49
C ALA A 27 -12.45 -3.21 -8.55
N GLN A 28 -12.35 -4.52 -8.43
CA GLN A 28 -13.01 -5.45 -9.35
C GLN A 28 -14.52 -5.29 -9.36
N GLN A 29 -15.10 -4.76 -8.28
CA GLN A 29 -16.55 -4.57 -8.15
C GLN A 29 -17.02 -3.21 -8.62
N GLN A 30 -16.12 -2.37 -9.13
CA GLN A 30 -16.43 -0.99 -9.51
C GLN A 30 -16.38 -0.82 -11.03
N PRO A 31 -17.22 0.09 -11.59
CA PRO A 31 -17.05 0.47 -12.99
C PRO A 31 -15.68 1.14 -13.20
N PRO A 32 -15.06 0.98 -14.37
CA PRO A 32 -15.54 0.23 -15.54
C PRO A 32 -15.24 -1.27 -15.48
N PHE A 33 -14.55 -1.74 -14.45
CA PHE A 33 -14.02 -3.11 -14.36
C PHE A 33 -15.13 -4.18 -14.26
N ILE A 34 -16.23 -3.85 -13.59
CA ILE A 34 -17.36 -4.77 -13.44
C ILE A 34 -18.23 -4.84 -14.71
N ASP A 35 -18.08 -3.89 -15.61
CA ASP A 35 -18.92 -3.80 -16.79
C ASP A 35 -18.57 -4.88 -17.81
N ASP A 36 -19.58 -5.44 -18.47
CA ASP A 36 -19.41 -6.47 -19.49
C ASP A 36 -18.55 -6.01 -20.67
N GLN A 37 -18.63 -4.72 -20.98
CA GLN A 37 -17.89 -4.11 -22.08
C GLN A 37 -16.78 -3.20 -21.56
N CYS A 38 -16.02 -3.69 -20.60
CA CYS A 38 -14.90 -2.93 -20.06
C CYS A 38 -13.87 -2.65 -21.16
N PRO A 39 -13.45 -1.39 -21.34
CA PRO A 39 -12.44 -1.05 -22.34
C PRO A 39 -11.15 -1.83 -22.14
N GLN A 40 -10.47 -2.14 -23.23
CA GLN A 40 -9.24 -2.93 -23.21
C GLN A 40 -8.17 -2.31 -22.32
N GLU A 41 -8.03 -0.99 -22.37
CA GLU A 41 -7.05 -0.27 -21.54
C GLU A 41 -7.31 -0.48 -20.06
N ASP A 42 -8.58 -0.46 -19.66
CA ASP A 42 -8.97 -0.67 -18.26
C ASP A 42 -8.77 -2.12 -17.82
N LEU A 43 -9.05 -3.08 -18.72
CA LEU A 43 -8.78 -4.49 -18.45
C LEU A 43 -7.29 -4.75 -18.25
N GLU A 44 -6.46 -4.13 -19.07
CA GLU A 44 -5.00 -4.27 -18.94
C GLU A 44 -4.50 -3.70 -17.61
N PHE A 45 -5.06 -2.55 -17.22
CA PHE A 45 -4.73 -1.97 -15.90
C PHE A 45 -5.10 -2.93 -14.78
N LEU A 46 -6.34 -3.45 -14.81
CA LEU A 46 -6.80 -4.37 -13.76
C LEU A 46 -5.95 -5.63 -13.71
N GLN A 47 -5.59 -6.19 -14.86
CA GLN A 47 -4.72 -7.38 -14.92
C GLN A 47 -3.34 -7.10 -14.31
N ALA A 48 -2.76 -5.92 -14.60
CA ALA A 48 -1.48 -5.54 -14.00
C ALA A 48 -1.60 -5.39 -12.49
N LEU A 49 -2.69 -4.81 -12.02
CA LEU A 49 -2.96 -4.64 -10.59
C LEU A 49 -3.13 -6.00 -9.90
N GLU A 50 -3.90 -6.90 -10.52
CA GLU A 50 -4.12 -8.25 -10.00
C GLU A 50 -2.83 -9.08 -9.91
N ALA A 51 -1.89 -8.84 -10.82
CA ALA A 51 -0.62 -9.54 -10.85
C ALA A 51 0.39 -9.01 -9.84
N LEU A 52 0.17 -7.81 -9.31
CA LEU A 52 1.15 -7.14 -8.45
C LEU A 52 1.49 -7.91 -7.17
N PRO A 53 0.52 -8.45 -6.40
CA PRO A 53 0.87 -9.18 -5.17
C PRO A 53 1.78 -10.37 -5.40
N ALA A 54 1.63 -11.10 -6.51
CA ALA A 54 2.47 -12.24 -6.83
C ALA A 54 3.92 -11.84 -7.16
N ALA A 55 4.15 -10.57 -7.50
CA ALA A 55 5.46 -10.05 -7.86
C ALA A 55 6.23 -9.49 -6.65
N GLN A 56 5.76 -9.73 -5.44
CA GLN A 56 6.28 -9.09 -4.21
C GLN A 56 7.77 -9.32 -3.95
N SER A 57 8.33 -10.40 -4.46
CA SER A 57 9.75 -10.71 -4.27
C SER A 57 10.62 -10.32 -5.48
N GLN A 58 10.03 -9.73 -6.50
CA GLN A 58 10.76 -9.27 -7.68
C GLN A 58 11.37 -7.89 -7.44
N GLU A 59 12.51 -7.62 -8.09
CA GLU A 59 13.22 -6.35 -7.91
C GLU A 59 12.40 -5.13 -8.32
N ASP A 60 11.56 -5.28 -9.32
CA ASP A 60 10.75 -4.19 -9.86
C ASP A 60 9.40 -4.02 -9.17
N PHE A 61 9.14 -4.76 -8.10
CA PHE A 61 7.85 -4.72 -7.41
C PHE A 61 7.46 -3.31 -6.98
N ALA A 62 8.37 -2.60 -6.31
CA ALA A 62 8.10 -1.24 -5.84
C ALA A 62 7.81 -0.28 -7.00
N HIS A 63 8.61 -0.37 -8.06
CA HIS A 63 8.43 0.48 -9.24
C HIS A 63 7.09 0.22 -9.93
N ARG A 64 6.74 -1.05 -10.10
CA ARG A 64 5.44 -1.43 -10.67
C ARG A 64 4.29 -0.93 -9.82
N GLY A 65 4.42 -1.06 -8.49
CA GLY A 65 3.42 -0.55 -7.57
C GLY A 65 3.27 0.96 -7.65
N GLN A 66 4.38 1.69 -7.72
CA GLN A 66 4.37 3.13 -7.89
C GLN A 66 3.62 3.55 -9.15
N GLN A 67 3.90 2.91 -10.26
CA GLN A 67 3.23 3.22 -11.54
C GLN A 67 1.73 2.97 -11.45
N LEU A 68 1.33 1.84 -10.87
CA LEU A 68 -0.08 1.50 -10.73
C LEU A 68 -0.81 2.46 -9.79
N MET A 69 -0.20 2.82 -8.67
CA MET A 69 -0.82 3.76 -7.73
C MET A 69 -0.98 5.14 -8.34
N CYS A 70 0.04 5.62 -9.05
CA CYS A 70 -0.05 6.91 -9.75
C CYS A 70 -1.16 6.89 -10.79
N ARG A 71 -1.35 5.77 -11.47
CA ARG A 71 -2.42 5.63 -12.46
C ARG A 71 -3.80 5.63 -11.80
N VAL A 72 -3.95 5.03 -10.63
CA VAL A 72 -5.20 5.09 -9.88
C VAL A 72 -5.57 6.55 -9.61
N VAL A 73 -4.61 7.33 -9.10
CA VAL A 73 -4.85 8.74 -8.78
C VAL A 73 -5.22 9.54 -10.03
N ALA A 74 -4.50 9.31 -11.13
CA ALA A 74 -4.66 10.11 -12.34
C ALA A 74 -5.90 9.71 -13.18
N ALA A 75 -6.22 8.43 -13.25
CA ALA A 75 -7.21 7.91 -14.18
C ALA A 75 -8.46 7.31 -13.55
N TYR A 76 -8.37 6.91 -12.27
CA TYR A 76 -9.48 6.22 -11.60
C TYR A 76 -9.83 6.88 -10.27
N PRO A 77 -10.24 8.17 -10.29
CA PRO A 77 -10.56 8.89 -9.04
C PRO A 77 -11.68 8.23 -8.24
N GLN A 78 -12.57 7.48 -8.91
CA GLN A 78 -13.63 6.74 -8.24
C GLN A 78 -13.12 5.63 -7.32
N LEU A 79 -11.87 5.18 -7.52
CA LEU A 79 -11.24 4.18 -6.67
C LEU A 79 -10.52 4.77 -5.46
N MET A 80 -10.31 6.10 -5.44
CA MET A 80 -9.54 6.73 -4.36
C MET A 80 -10.15 6.51 -2.98
N PRO A 81 -11.48 6.54 -2.77
CA PRO A 81 -12.04 6.25 -1.46
C PRO A 81 -11.78 4.83 -0.95
N LEU A 82 -11.45 3.91 -1.87
CA LEU A 82 -11.15 2.51 -1.54
C LEU A 82 -9.68 2.27 -1.27
N LEU A 83 -8.83 3.22 -1.68
CA LEU A 83 -7.37 3.08 -1.59
C LEU A 83 -6.88 3.63 -0.26
N HIS A 84 -6.27 2.78 0.55
CA HIS A 84 -5.63 3.22 1.78
C HIS A 84 -4.38 4.02 1.47
N ARG A 85 -4.22 5.18 2.13
CA ARG A 85 -3.05 6.03 2.00
C ARG A 85 -1.75 5.30 2.32
N ASP A 86 -1.85 4.29 3.18
CA ASP A 86 -0.73 3.41 3.51
C ASP A 86 -0.04 2.85 2.28
N LEU A 87 -0.82 2.50 1.23
CA LEU A 87 -0.25 1.93 0.01
C LEU A 87 0.55 2.96 -0.78
N LEU A 88 0.12 4.22 -0.79
CA LEU A 88 0.88 5.29 -1.41
C LEU A 88 2.23 5.48 -0.72
N TRP A 89 2.24 5.42 0.61
CA TRP A 89 3.46 5.51 1.40
C TRP A 89 4.34 4.28 1.22
N PHE A 90 3.72 3.08 1.21
CA PHE A 90 4.44 1.82 1.07
C PHE A 90 5.23 1.73 -0.24
N PHE A 91 4.61 2.08 -1.36
CA PHE A 91 5.28 2.08 -2.64
C PHE A 91 6.17 3.31 -2.83
N GLY A 92 5.77 4.45 -2.32
CA GLY A 92 6.58 5.66 -2.33
C GLY A 92 6.78 6.28 -3.70
N GLY A 93 7.91 6.95 -3.88
CA GLY A 93 8.23 7.60 -5.14
C GLY A 93 7.26 8.73 -5.48
N ASP A 94 6.86 8.81 -6.73
CA ASP A 94 5.96 9.88 -7.20
C ASP A 94 4.58 9.85 -6.55
N CYS A 95 4.18 8.71 -5.97
CA CYS A 95 2.92 8.59 -5.25
C CYS A 95 2.84 9.57 -4.07
N LEU A 96 3.97 9.94 -3.50
CA LEU A 96 4.03 10.83 -2.34
C LEU A 96 3.56 12.25 -2.66
N HIS A 97 3.60 12.65 -3.94
CA HIS A 97 3.11 13.96 -4.37
C HIS A 97 1.59 14.12 -4.15
N TYR A 98 0.88 13.01 -4.00
CA TYR A 98 -0.57 13.02 -3.79
C TYR A 98 -0.95 13.03 -2.32
N MET A 99 0.04 13.04 -1.41
CA MET A 99 -0.19 13.01 0.02
C MET A 99 0.11 14.38 0.65
N PRO A 100 -0.79 14.90 1.50
CA PRO A 100 -0.51 16.12 2.24
C PRO A 100 0.70 15.95 3.17
N ASP A 101 1.41 17.04 3.43
CA ASP A 101 2.59 17.02 4.29
C ASP A 101 2.29 16.45 5.68
N GLU A 102 1.10 16.71 6.21
CA GLU A 102 0.67 16.19 7.51
C GLU A 102 0.55 14.68 7.52
N GLU A 103 0.03 14.09 6.44
CA GLU A 103 -0.04 12.63 6.30
C GLU A 103 1.36 12.04 6.20
N ILE A 104 2.20 12.64 5.36
CA ILE A 104 3.58 12.19 5.20
C ILE A 104 4.30 12.17 6.55
N ALA A 105 4.13 13.22 7.34
CA ALA A 105 4.75 13.31 8.65
C ALA A 105 4.32 12.18 9.58
N ARG A 106 3.04 11.80 9.54
CA ARG A 106 2.52 10.71 10.36
C ARG A 106 3.12 9.37 9.95
N PHE A 107 3.19 9.10 8.66
CA PHE A 107 3.79 7.86 8.16
C PHE A 107 5.29 7.80 8.40
N GLN A 108 5.99 8.93 8.29
CA GLN A 108 7.40 9.01 8.64
C GLN A 108 7.62 8.68 10.11
N GLU A 109 6.80 9.22 11.00
CA GLU A 109 6.89 8.93 12.42
C GLU A 109 6.64 7.46 12.70
N LEU A 110 5.67 6.85 12.03
CA LEU A 110 5.38 5.43 12.18
C LEU A 110 6.59 4.58 11.76
N ASP A 111 7.21 4.91 10.63
CA ASP A 111 8.41 4.22 10.16
C ASP A 111 9.59 4.41 11.11
N GLU A 112 9.78 5.62 11.63
CA GLU A 112 10.85 5.89 12.61
C GLU A 112 10.68 5.06 13.87
N ARG A 113 9.45 4.96 14.39
CA ARG A 113 9.16 4.12 15.55
C ARG A 113 9.42 2.65 15.27
N ARG A 114 9.06 2.19 14.08
CA ARG A 114 9.31 0.80 13.66
C ARG A 114 10.81 0.51 13.61
N HIS A 115 11.57 1.38 12.96
CA HIS A 115 13.02 1.22 12.85
C HIS A 115 13.71 1.29 14.19
N GLN A 116 13.27 2.18 15.08
CA GLN A 116 13.83 2.30 16.41
C GLN A 116 13.58 1.04 17.23
N ALA A 117 12.36 0.49 17.15
CA ALA A 117 12.03 -0.75 17.85
C ALA A 117 12.90 -1.91 17.36
N LEU A 118 13.10 -1.99 16.03
CA LEU A 118 13.97 -3.00 15.44
C LEU A 118 15.41 -2.87 15.93
N ALA A 119 15.93 -1.65 15.97
CA ALA A 119 17.30 -1.39 16.44
C ALA A 119 17.49 -1.74 17.89
N GLU A 120 16.45 -1.59 18.72
CA GLU A 120 16.49 -1.88 20.14
C GLU A 120 16.07 -3.32 20.50
N GLY A 121 15.70 -4.12 19.48
CA GLY A 121 15.23 -5.48 19.70
C GLY A 121 13.87 -5.57 20.40
N ARG A 122 13.08 -4.50 20.37
CA ARG A 122 11.75 -4.47 20.98
C ARG A 122 10.70 -4.98 20.02
N GLU A 123 9.64 -5.57 20.57
CA GLU A 123 8.47 -5.93 19.78
C GLU A 123 7.77 -4.66 19.31
N PHE A 124 7.22 -4.73 18.10
CA PHE A 124 6.51 -3.61 17.50
C PHE A 124 5.24 -4.12 16.81
N SER A 125 4.08 -3.67 17.28
CA SER A 125 2.82 -3.97 16.62
C SER A 125 2.51 -2.85 15.63
N TYR A 126 2.73 -3.11 14.36
CA TYR A 126 2.51 -2.12 13.31
C TYR A 126 1.06 -1.62 13.32
N GLU A 127 0.10 -2.54 13.40
CA GLU A 127 -1.32 -2.19 13.38
C GLU A 127 -1.71 -1.28 14.54
N ARG A 128 -1.18 -1.56 15.74
CA ARG A 128 -1.47 -0.75 16.93
C ARG A 128 -0.88 0.65 16.81
N GLU A 129 0.38 0.73 16.44
CA GLU A 129 1.08 2.01 16.34
C GLU A 129 0.48 2.86 15.22
N ARG A 130 0.11 2.23 14.12
CA ARG A 130 -0.58 2.87 13.01
C ARG A 130 -1.92 3.46 13.47
N ALA A 131 -2.72 2.68 14.19
CA ALA A 131 -4.01 3.13 14.70
C ALA A 131 -3.84 4.35 15.62
N ASN A 132 -2.84 4.32 16.48
CA ASN A 132 -2.57 5.42 17.39
C ASN A 132 -2.17 6.70 16.66
N LEU A 133 -1.26 6.60 15.70
CA LEU A 133 -0.75 7.76 14.97
C LEU A 133 -1.75 8.36 14.00
N LEU A 134 -2.60 7.53 13.40
CA LEU A 134 -3.60 7.98 12.43
C LEU A 134 -4.96 8.27 13.07
N GLY A 135 -5.09 8.07 14.37
CA GLY A 135 -6.35 8.31 15.07
C GLY A 135 -7.43 7.28 14.76
N LEU A 136 -7.03 6.09 14.40
CA LEU A 136 -7.94 5.00 14.04
C LEU A 136 -8.13 4.08 15.26
N HIS A 137 -9.22 4.25 15.96
CA HIS A 137 -9.50 3.46 17.17
C HIS A 137 -10.73 2.58 16.99
#